data_9588bd24b6bf3b25d206e2c0c1bdcb86
#
_entry.id   9588bd24b6bf3b25d206e2c0c1bdcb86
#
_cell.length_a   1.000
_cell.length_b   1.000
_cell.length_c   1.000
_cell.angle_alpha   90.00
_cell.angle_beta   90.00
_cell.angle_gamma   90.00
#
_symmetry.space_group_name_H-M   'P 1'
#
loop_
_entity.id
_entity.type
_entity.pdbx_description
1 polymer ?
#
loop_
_entity_poly.entity_id
_entity_poly.type
_entity_poly.pdbx_seq_one_letter_code
_entity_poly.pdbx_strand_id
1 'polypeptide(L)'
;LSTKIHHLTDGNGLPLVVLVGAGQAGDSPMFPILLSHLRIEREGSVPTRTRPDAVLGDKAYSSRAIRALLRSRRIEAVISEPRDQQGHRSNRGSGGGRPPKFDAQKYKGRNVVERSFNAVKQWRGLATRYDKLALTYRAGALLHAVFLWSRHITL
;
A
#
# COMPACT_ATOMS: atom_id res chain seq x y z
N LEU A 1 10.28 -5.47 -21.24
CA LEU A 1 9.19 -5.72 -20.29
C LEU A 1 9.77 -5.77 -18.88
N SER A 2 9.23 -4.99 -17.96
CA SER A 2 9.65 -4.98 -16.55
C SER A 2 8.47 -5.35 -15.64
N THR A 3 8.77 -5.93 -14.48
CA THR A 3 7.78 -6.28 -13.46
C THR A 3 7.95 -5.37 -12.25
N LYS A 4 6.85 -4.93 -11.65
CA LYS A 4 6.82 -4.09 -10.45
C LYS A 4 6.17 -4.87 -9.31
N ILE A 5 6.76 -4.77 -8.11
CA ILE A 5 6.15 -5.26 -6.88
C ILE A 5 5.23 -4.17 -6.32
N HIS A 6 4.02 -4.58 -5.96
CA HIS A 6 3.09 -3.79 -5.18
C HIS A 6 2.84 -4.52 -3.87
N HIS A 7 2.94 -3.85 -2.73
CA HIS A 7 2.65 -4.47 -1.44
C HIS A 7 1.89 -3.55 -0.49
N LEU A 8 1.12 -4.15 0.40
CA LEU A 8 0.62 -3.52 1.62
C LEU A 8 1.46 -4.02 2.79
N THR A 9 1.78 -3.13 3.70
CA THR A 9 2.47 -3.45 4.96
C THR A 9 1.60 -3.11 6.16
N ASP A 10 1.89 -3.71 7.29
CA ASP A 10 1.38 -3.25 8.57
C ASP A 10 2.13 -1.99 9.06
N GLY A 11 1.83 -1.54 10.28
CA GLY A 11 2.48 -0.39 10.90
C GLY A 11 3.96 -0.60 11.27
N ASN A 12 4.44 -1.85 11.25
CA ASN A 12 5.84 -2.21 11.52
C ASN A 12 6.66 -2.37 10.22
N GLY A 13 5.98 -2.34 9.06
CA GLY A 13 6.60 -2.53 7.76
C GLY A 13 6.62 -3.98 7.29
N LEU A 14 5.91 -4.88 7.97
CA LEU A 14 5.80 -6.29 7.58
C LEU A 14 4.80 -6.43 6.43
N PRO A 15 5.16 -7.12 5.34
CA PRO A 15 4.28 -7.30 4.19
C PRO A 15 3.05 -8.13 4.52
N LEU A 16 1.86 -7.60 4.24
CA LEU A 16 0.57 -8.29 4.40
C LEU A 16 0.05 -8.83 3.07
N VAL A 17 0.30 -8.11 1.98
CA VAL A 17 -0.11 -8.49 0.62
C VAL A 17 1.03 -8.17 -0.31
N VAL A 18 1.40 -9.10 -1.18
CA VAL A 18 2.41 -8.91 -2.23
C VAL A 18 1.83 -9.32 -3.57
N LEU A 19 1.74 -8.38 -4.49
CA LEU A 19 1.32 -8.60 -5.87
C LEU A 19 2.37 -8.08 -6.84
N VAL A 20 2.35 -8.57 -8.05
CA VAL A 20 3.21 -8.10 -9.14
C VAL A 20 2.34 -7.56 -10.27
N GLY A 21 2.83 -6.53 -10.91
CA GLY A 21 2.20 -5.88 -12.05
C GLY A 21 3.21 -5.53 -13.13
N ALA A 22 2.71 -5.05 -14.28
CA ALA A 22 3.55 -4.55 -15.34
C ALA A 22 4.31 -3.29 -14.87
N GLY A 23 5.60 -3.22 -15.15
CA GLY A 23 6.47 -2.15 -14.66
C GLY A 23 6.06 -0.74 -15.09
N GLN A 24 5.44 -0.62 -16.28
CA GLN A 24 4.91 0.63 -16.80
C GLN A 24 3.53 1.03 -16.23
N ALA A 25 2.82 0.10 -15.58
CA ALA A 25 1.50 0.39 -15.01
C ALA A 25 1.63 1.34 -13.81
N GLY A 26 0.66 2.25 -13.66
CA GLY A 26 0.56 3.13 -12.51
C GLY A 26 0.28 2.35 -11.21
N ASP A 27 0.69 2.88 -10.07
CA ASP A 27 0.47 2.23 -8.77
C ASP A 27 -0.98 2.40 -8.29
N SER A 28 -1.58 3.54 -8.59
CA SER A 28 -2.94 3.88 -8.14
C SER A 28 -4.02 2.87 -8.55
N PRO A 29 -4.06 2.33 -9.79
CA PRO A 29 -5.02 1.29 -10.19
C PRO A 29 -4.84 -0.05 -9.46
N MET A 30 -3.65 -0.35 -8.96
CA MET A 30 -3.40 -1.59 -8.21
C MET A 30 -3.90 -1.54 -6.76
N PHE A 31 -4.17 -0.35 -6.23
CA PHE A 31 -4.58 -0.18 -4.84
C PHE A 31 -5.89 -0.91 -4.48
N PRO A 32 -6.99 -0.81 -5.25
CA PRO A 32 -8.21 -1.56 -4.97
C PRO A 32 -7.98 -3.08 -4.96
N ILE A 33 -7.14 -3.57 -5.86
CA ILE A 33 -6.79 -5.00 -5.98
C ILE A 33 -5.99 -5.43 -4.74
N LEU A 34 -4.96 -4.68 -4.34
CA LEU A 34 -4.21 -4.93 -3.11
C LEU A 34 -5.13 -4.99 -1.88
N LEU A 35 -6.03 -4.01 -1.76
CA LEU A 35 -6.95 -3.93 -0.63
C LEU A 35 -7.96 -5.07 -0.61
N SER A 36 -8.35 -5.62 -1.76
CA SER A 36 -9.25 -6.78 -1.84
C SER A 36 -8.58 -8.10 -1.40
N HIS A 37 -7.26 -8.18 -1.52
CA HIS A 37 -6.47 -9.35 -1.08
C HIS A 37 -6.08 -9.30 0.40
N LEU A 38 -6.38 -8.21 1.10
CA LEU A 38 -6.05 -8.10 2.52
C LEU A 38 -6.90 -9.08 3.35
N ARG A 39 -6.24 -10.07 3.92
CA ARG A 39 -6.82 -11.08 4.80
C ARG A 39 -5.83 -11.38 5.91
N ILE A 40 -6.27 -11.19 7.14
CA ILE A 40 -5.47 -11.50 8.33
C ILE A 40 -6.28 -12.48 9.16
N GLU A 41 -5.84 -13.72 9.15
CA GLU A 41 -6.42 -14.75 9.99
C GLU A 41 -6.11 -14.43 11.46
N ARG A 42 -7.04 -14.78 12.35
CA ARG A 42 -6.91 -14.59 13.79
C ARG A 42 -7.14 -15.91 14.49
N GLU A 43 -6.52 -16.06 15.64
CA GLU A 43 -6.70 -17.26 16.44
C GLU A 43 -8.12 -17.39 16.99
N GLY A 44 -8.56 -18.64 17.15
CA GLY A 44 -9.89 -18.97 17.68
C GLY A 44 -11.03 -18.66 16.71
N SER A 45 -12.22 -18.39 17.26
CA SER A 45 -13.45 -18.12 16.49
C SER A 45 -13.57 -16.66 16.00
N VAL A 46 -12.50 -15.89 16.00
CA VAL A 46 -12.52 -14.48 15.59
C VAL A 46 -12.53 -14.38 14.06
N PRO A 47 -13.47 -13.63 13.45
CA PRO A 47 -13.53 -13.50 11.98
C PRO A 47 -12.23 -12.94 11.39
N THR A 48 -11.85 -13.43 10.22
CA THR A 48 -10.73 -12.91 9.41
C THR A 48 -10.84 -11.40 9.22
N ARG A 49 -9.76 -10.68 9.51
CA ARG A 49 -9.73 -9.23 9.33
C ARG A 49 -9.39 -8.88 7.88
N THR A 50 -10.31 -8.23 7.18
CA THR A 50 -10.14 -7.78 5.80
C THR A 50 -10.11 -6.26 5.66
N ARG A 51 -10.25 -5.53 6.78
CA ARG A 51 -10.36 -4.08 6.84
C ARG A 51 -9.35 -3.51 7.82
N PRO A 52 -8.39 -2.68 7.37
CA PRO A 52 -7.54 -1.91 8.27
C PRO A 52 -8.32 -0.73 8.87
N ASP A 53 -7.83 -0.15 9.96
CA ASP A 53 -8.44 1.05 10.55
C ASP A 53 -8.09 2.28 9.71
N ALA A 54 -6.85 2.35 9.21
CA ALA A 54 -6.36 3.44 8.36
C ALA A 54 -5.48 2.90 7.24
N VAL A 55 -5.43 3.66 6.15
CA VAL A 55 -4.48 3.46 5.05
C VAL A 55 -3.66 4.74 4.89
N LEU A 56 -2.36 4.57 4.98
CA LEU A 56 -1.38 5.62 4.73
C LEU A 56 -0.85 5.47 3.29
N GLY A 57 -0.98 6.49 2.49
CA GLY A 57 -0.52 6.48 1.10
C GLY A 57 0.10 7.80 0.70
N ASP A 58 0.93 7.78 -0.34
CA ASP A 58 1.46 9.00 -0.90
C ASP A 58 0.41 9.75 -1.73
N LYS A 59 0.77 10.93 -2.22
CA LYS A 59 -0.11 11.78 -3.03
C LYS A 59 -0.58 11.15 -4.33
N ALA A 60 0.12 10.12 -4.86
CA ALA A 60 -0.29 9.41 -6.07
C ALA A 60 -1.60 8.62 -5.86
N TYR A 61 -1.90 8.25 -4.62
CA TYR A 61 -3.14 7.58 -4.24
C TYR A 61 -4.29 8.55 -3.91
N SER A 62 -4.10 9.87 -4.03
CA SER A 62 -5.11 10.89 -3.72
C SER A 62 -6.16 11.04 -4.82
N SER A 63 -6.71 9.95 -5.34
CA SER A 63 -7.80 10.01 -6.30
C SER A 63 -9.17 10.02 -5.61
N ARG A 64 -10.18 10.64 -6.27
CA ARG A 64 -11.56 10.62 -5.80
C ARG A 64 -12.09 9.19 -5.64
N ALA A 65 -11.74 8.30 -6.57
CA ALA A 65 -12.15 6.90 -6.55
C ALA A 65 -11.58 6.15 -5.33
N ILE A 66 -10.28 6.31 -5.04
CA ILE A 66 -9.64 5.67 -3.87
C ILE A 66 -10.24 6.20 -2.57
N ARG A 67 -10.42 7.52 -2.45
CA ARG A 67 -11.04 8.10 -1.26
C ARG A 67 -12.49 7.66 -1.08
N ALA A 68 -13.25 7.49 -2.17
CA ALA A 68 -14.62 6.95 -2.12
C ALA A 68 -14.62 5.47 -1.67
N LEU A 69 -13.72 4.65 -2.22
CA LEU A 69 -13.54 3.26 -1.82
C LEU A 69 -13.19 3.13 -0.33
N LEU A 70 -12.23 3.91 0.17
CA LEU A 70 -11.87 3.88 1.59
C LEU A 70 -13.03 4.30 2.49
N ARG A 71 -13.76 5.34 2.09
CA ARG A 71 -14.95 5.82 2.82
C ARG A 71 -16.06 4.77 2.85
N SER A 72 -16.38 4.13 1.72
CA SER A 72 -17.41 3.08 1.66
C SER A 72 -17.08 1.89 2.54
N ARG A 73 -15.79 1.58 2.71
CA ARG A 73 -15.29 0.53 3.60
C ARG A 73 -15.06 1.00 5.04
N ARG A 74 -15.36 2.26 5.37
CA ARG A 74 -15.12 2.88 6.70
C ARG A 74 -13.66 2.79 7.13
N ILE A 75 -12.74 3.03 6.18
CA ILE A 75 -11.29 3.06 6.40
C ILE A 75 -10.82 4.52 6.42
N GLU A 76 -10.04 4.90 7.42
CA GLU A 76 -9.45 6.23 7.47
C GLU A 76 -8.40 6.39 6.35
N ALA A 77 -8.55 7.44 5.53
CA ALA A 77 -7.61 7.76 4.45
C ALA A 77 -6.60 8.80 4.94
N VAL A 78 -5.38 8.39 5.26
CA VAL A 78 -4.25 9.27 5.61
C VAL A 78 -3.37 9.45 4.38
N ILE A 79 -3.88 10.19 3.40
CA ILE A 79 -3.26 10.41 2.09
C ILE A 79 -3.14 11.91 1.88
N SER A 80 -1.93 12.38 1.57
CA SER A 80 -1.72 13.80 1.27
C SER A 80 -2.39 14.19 -0.05
N GLU A 81 -2.85 15.45 -0.13
CA GLU A 81 -3.46 15.98 -1.35
C GLU A 81 -2.41 16.68 -2.19
N PRO A 82 -2.29 16.39 -3.51
CA PRO A 82 -1.45 17.13 -4.42
C PRO A 82 -1.84 18.61 -4.52
N ARG A 83 -0.85 19.47 -4.77
CA ARG A 83 -1.07 20.94 -4.87
C ARG A 83 -2.04 21.32 -6.00
N ASP A 84 -2.00 20.63 -7.12
CA ASP A 84 -2.91 20.82 -8.24
C ASP A 84 -4.38 20.53 -7.85
N GLN A 85 -4.63 19.44 -7.09
CA GLN A 85 -5.97 19.15 -6.58
C GLN A 85 -6.45 20.22 -5.59
N GLN A 86 -5.56 20.71 -4.72
CA GLN A 86 -5.86 21.83 -3.83
C GLN A 86 -6.21 23.09 -4.62
N GLY A 87 -5.41 23.43 -5.64
CA GLY A 87 -5.64 24.57 -6.52
C GLY A 87 -6.97 24.44 -7.27
N HIS A 88 -7.25 23.29 -7.89
CA HIS A 88 -8.52 23.08 -8.58
C HIS A 88 -9.73 23.20 -7.65
N ARG A 89 -9.61 22.74 -6.40
CA ARG A 89 -10.67 22.91 -5.40
C ARG A 89 -10.85 24.36 -5.03
N SER A 90 -9.78 25.09 -4.75
CA SER A 90 -9.79 26.51 -4.41
C SER A 90 -10.42 27.35 -5.52
N ASN A 91 -10.06 27.09 -6.78
CA ASN A 91 -10.59 27.82 -7.94
C ASN A 91 -12.11 27.60 -8.15
N ARG A 92 -12.68 26.52 -7.60
CA ARG A 92 -14.14 26.29 -7.64
C ARG A 92 -14.90 27.01 -6.53
N GLY A 93 -14.22 27.71 -5.62
CA GLY A 93 -14.84 28.42 -4.50
C GLY A 93 -15.75 27.49 -3.67
N SER A 94 -17.00 27.88 -3.43
CA SER A 94 -18.00 27.10 -2.68
C SER A 94 -18.30 25.74 -3.32
N GLY A 95 -18.21 25.62 -4.65
CA GLY A 95 -18.38 24.36 -5.39
C GLY A 95 -17.21 23.38 -5.25
N GLY A 96 -16.07 23.78 -4.69
CA GLY A 96 -14.88 22.95 -4.51
C GLY A 96 -14.98 21.92 -3.37
N GLY A 97 -15.93 22.11 -2.48
CA GLY A 97 -16.18 21.22 -1.34
C GLY A 97 -15.14 21.30 -0.23
N ARG A 98 -15.40 20.58 0.86
CA ARG A 98 -14.51 20.54 2.04
C ARG A 98 -13.19 19.81 1.71
N PRO A 99 -12.03 20.35 2.16
CA PRO A 99 -10.75 19.67 2.07
C PRO A 99 -10.82 18.26 2.71
N PRO A 100 -10.12 17.26 2.13
CA PRO A 100 -9.98 15.96 2.78
C PRO A 100 -9.32 16.11 4.15
N LYS A 101 -9.83 15.36 5.15
CA LYS A 101 -9.18 15.29 6.47
C LYS A 101 -7.79 14.68 6.28
N PHE A 102 -6.79 15.31 6.87
CA PHE A 102 -5.41 14.82 6.82
C PHE A 102 -4.78 14.89 8.22
N ASP A 103 -4.27 13.76 8.68
CA ASP A 103 -3.55 13.65 9.95
C ASP A 103 -2.05 13.57 9.66
N ALA A 104 -1.36 14.68 9.88
CA ALA A 104 0.08 14.80 9.62
C ALA A 104 0.93 13.93 10.57
N GLN A 105 0.47 13.67 11.79
CA GLN A 105 1.21 12.83 12.73
C GLN A 105 1.15 11.36 12.30
N LYS A 106 -0.04 10.84 12.00
CA LYS A 106 -0.19 9.50 11.44
C LYS A 106 0.58 9.36 10.13
N TYR A 107 0.57 10.39 9.29
CA TYR A 107 1.25 10.35 7.98
C TYR A 107 2.76 10.11 8.08
N LYS A 108 3.41 10.52 9.17
CA LYS A 108 4.84 10.23 9.42
C LYS A 108 5.10 8.71 9.46
N GLY A 109 4.12 7.92 9.90
CA GLY A 109 4.18 6.45 9.89
C GLY A 109 4.31 5.84 8.49
N ARG A 110 4.00 6.58 7.41
CA ARG A 110 4.17 6.09 6.03
C ARG A 110 5.61 5.66 5.70
N ASN A 111 6.59 6.20 6.40
CA ASN A 111 8.01 5.88 6.19
C ASN A 111 8.33 4.37 6.35
N VAL A 112 7.47 3.60 7.03
CA VAL A 112 7.65 2.14 7.15
C VAL A 112 7.58 1.44 5.79
N VAL A 113 6.77 1.94 4.84
CA VAL A 113 6.67 1.38 3.49
C VAL A 113 7.99 1.53 2.73
N GLU A 114 8.65 2.67 2.86
CA GLU A 114 9.95 2.92 2.23
C GLU A 114 11.02 1.98 2.79
N ARG A 115 11.02 1.76 4.13
CA ARG A 115 11.90 0.78 4.78
C ARG A 115 11.62 -0.64 4.30
N SER A 116 10.36 -1.02 4.15
CA SER A 116 9.97 -2.33 3.61
C SER A 116 10.47 -2.53 2.18
N PHE A 117 10.36 -1.54 1.30
CA PHE A 117 10.94 -1.61 -0.04
C PHE A 117 12.47 -1.67 -0.02
N ASN A 118 13.12 -0.97 0.89
CA ASN A 118 14.57 -1.06 1.05
C ASN A 118 15.01 -2.46 1.46
N ALA A 119 14.26 -3.13 2.34
CA ALA A 119 14.53 -4.52 2.70
C ALA A 119 14.42 -5.46 1.48
N VAL A 120 13.39 -5.29 0.62
CA VAL A 120 13.26 -6.04 -0.63
C VAL A 120 14.47 -5.82 -1.55
N LYS A 121 14.97 -4.57 -1.64
CA LYS A 121 16.14 -4.23 -2.47
C LYS A 121 17.45 -4.84 -1.96
N GLN A 122 17.55 -5.22 -0.70
CA GLN A 122 18.73 -5.91 -0.16
C GLN A 122 18.84 -7.34 -0.67
N TRP A 123 17.76 -7.96 -1.12
CA TRP A 123 17.81 -9.25 -1.78
C TRP A 123 18.18 -9.07 -3.25
N ARG A 124 19.43 -9.39 -3.58
CA ARG A 124 20.02 -9.16 -4.90
C ARG A 124 19.15 -9.76 -6.03
N GLY A 125 18.63 -10.97 -5.86
CA GLY A 125 17.75 -11.61 -6.85
C GLY A 125 16.50 -10.80 -7.16
N LEU A 126 15.87 -10.20 -6.14
CA LEU A 126 14.70 -9.34 -6.29
C LEU A 126 15.07 -7.95 -6.85
N ALA A 127 16.16 -7.37 -6.36
CA ALA A 127 16.62 -6.04 -6.77
C ALA A 127 17.02 -6.00 -8.25
N THR A 128 17.73 -7.03 -8.72
CA THR A 128 18.24 -7.12 -10.10
C THR A 128 17.26 -7.72 -11.08
N ARG A 129 16.15 -8.29 -10.60
CA ARG A 129 15.08 -8.87 -11.42
C ARG A 129 15.59 -9.88 -12.46
N TYR A 130 16.39 -10.84 -12.02
CA TYR A 130 16.88 -11.92 -12.88
C TYR A 130 15.74 -12.80 -13.41
N ASP A 131 14.67 -12.95 -12.62
CA ASP A 131 13.52 -13.76 -13.02
C ASP A 131 12.72 -13.06 -14.13
N LYS A 132 12.55 -13.75 -15.24
CA LYS A 132 11.78 -13.27 -16.39
C LYS A 132 10.28 -13.55 -16.23
N LEU A 133 9.92 -14.59 -15.46
CA LEU A 133 8.53 -14.95 -15.22
C LEU A 133 7.99 -14.21 -13.99
N ALA A 134 6.85 -13.56 -14.15
CA ALA A 134 6.19 -12.81 -13.07
C ALA A 134 5.84 -13.73 -11.87
N LEU A 135 5.49 -15.00 -12.12
CA LEU A 135 5.20 -15.99 -11.09
C LEU A 135 6.43 -16.28 -10.22
N THR A 136 7.58 -16.54 -10.82
CA THR A 136 8.85 -16.80 -10.11
C THR A 136 9.28 -15.58 -9.33
N TYR A 137 9.21 -14.39 -9.93
CA TYR A 137 9.53 -13.13 -9.26
C TYR A 137 8.63 -12.87 -8.06
N ARG A 138 7.32 -13.13 -8.20
CA ARG A 138 6.36 -13.06 -7.08
C ARG A 138 6.69 -14.06 -5.98
N ALA A 139 7.02 -15.30 -6.34
CA ALA A 139 7.41 -16.35 -5.37
C ALA A 139 8.63 -15.90 -4.54
N GLY A 140 9.66 -15.32 -5.18
CA GLY A 140 10.81 -14.74 -4.48
C GLY A 140 10.41 -13.61 -3.52
N ALA A 141 9.50 -12.73 -3.92
CA ALA A 141 9.01 -11.65 -3.06
C ALA A 141 8.18 -12.18 -1.88
N LEU A 142 7.41 -13.26 -2.05
CA LEU A 142 6.67 -13.92 -0.97
C LEU A 142 7.61 -14.63 0.00
N LEU A 143 8.65 -15.33 -0.48
CA LEU A 143 9.68 -15.92 0.39
C LEU A 143 10.40 -14.86 1.22
N HIS A 144 10.72 -13.72 0.63
CA HIS A 144 11.27 -12.59 1.38
C HIS A 144 10.29 -12.09 2.46
N ALA A 145 9.00 -12.00 2.15
CA ALA A 145 7.98 -11.61 3.14
C ALA A 145 7.93 -12.61 4.30
N VAL A 146 7.93 -13.92 4.02
CA VAL A 146 7.98 -14.98 5.05
C VAL A 146 9.22 -14.85 5.92
N PHE A 147 10.39 -14.58 5.31
CA PHE A 147 11.63 -14.35 6.05
C PHE A 147 11.55 -13.15 7.00
N LEU A 148 10.96 -12.03 6.56
CA LEU A 148 10.75 -10.88 7.42
C LEU A 148 9.84 -11.20 8.61
N TRP A 149 8.74 -11.92 8.36
CA TRP A 149 7.82 -12.36 9.39
C TRP A 149 8.47 -13.32 10.38
N SER A 150 9.24 -14.32 9.92
CA SER A 150 9.92 -15.27 10.79
C SER A 150 10.85 -14.59 11.79
N ARG A 151 11.60 -13.57 11.35
CA ARG A 151 12.47 -12.78 12.22
C ARG A 151 11.70 -11.96 13.27
N HIS A 152 10.47 -11.63 12.99
CA HIS A 152 9.62 -10.85 13.91
C HIS A 152 8.94 -11.73 14.96
N ILE A 153 8.67 -12.99 14.64
CA ILE A 153 8.00 -13.94 15.53
C ILE A 153 9.00 -14.59 16.51
N THR A 154 10.27 -14.67 16.16
CA THR A 154 11.33 -15.35 16.95
C THR A 154 11.86 -14.48 18.11
N LEU A 155 11.32 -13.29 18.33
CA LEU A 155 11.65 -12.39 19.44
C LEU A 155 10.50 -12.32 20.44
#